data_fb748959d40e6b47b9828370c94112c7
#
_entry.id   fb748959d40e6b47b9828370c94112c7
#
_cell.length_a   1.000
_cell.length_b   1.000
_cell.length_c   1.000
_cell.angle_alpha   90.00
_cell.angle_beta   90.00
_cell.angle_gamma   90.00
#
_symmetry.space_group_name_H-M   'P 1'
#
loop_
_entity.id
_entity.type
_entity.pdbx_description
1 polymer ?
#
loop_
_entity_poly.entity_id
_entity_poly.type
_entity_poly.pdbx_seq_one_letter_code
_entity_poly.pdbx_strand_id
1 'polypeptide(L)'
;GLLTNFLGGVDEDWFVTIHVCIEEAARDAIKAADLISRLDSKNTTKDFSDNLKLIISSLRKVNAIFSRMPEKCDPYVYYHRVRPFIFGTKDNPDLKKGLIYENQYNNKPQFFRGETGAQSSIMPFLDGALGIYHTEDHLRHYLNEMRDYMPPQHRRSIELVEQRSNAKKYIQESKKLTSEYNKCLEEIRIFRAQH
;
A
#
# COMPACT_ATOMS: atom_id res chain seq x y z
N GLY A 1 23.47 2.89 -1.41
CA GLY A 1 22.98 3.64 -0.26
C GLY A 1 21.84 4.59 -0.65
N LEU A 2 21.11 5.10 0.32
CA LEU A 2 20.07 6.08 0.11
C LEU A 2 20.66 7.42 -0.31
N LEU A 3 19.86 8.23 -1.02
CA LEU A 3 20.26 9.59 -1.41
C LEU A 3 20.24 10.55 -0.20
N THR A 4 19.29 10.33 0.71
CA THR A 4 19.09 11.12 1.93
C THR A 4 18.69 10.21 3.07
N ASN A 5 19.07 10.54 4.29
CA ASN A 5 18.74 9.83 5.52
C ASN A 5 18.31 10.84 6.58
N PHE A 6 17.49 10.41 7.54
CA PHE A 6 17.17 11.20 8.73
C PHE A 6 18.26 11.02 9.79
N LEU A 7 18.46 9.77 10.21
CA LEU A 7 19.45 9.39 11.22
C LEU A 7 20.69 8.74 10.61
N GLY A 8 20.49 7.99 9.52
CA GLY A 8 21.49 7.10 8.94
C GLY A 8 21.61 5.78 9.70
N GLY A 9 22.42 4.90 9.14
CA GLY A 9 22.68 3.58 9.71
C GLY A 9 21.90 2.46 9.03
N VAL A 10 22.26 1.23 9.40
CA VAL A 10 21.79 0.03 8.72
C VAL A 10 20.28 -0.18 8.84
N ASP A 11 19.70 0.19 9.98
CA ASP A 11 18.27 -0.01 10.25
C ASP A 11 17.41 0.85 9.33
N GLU A 12 17.73 2.14 9.19
CA GLU A 12 17.02 3.06 8.30
C GLU A 12 17.24 2.67 6.84
N ASP A 13 18.49 2.43 6.42
CA ASP A 13 18.83 2.04 5.08
C ASP A 13 18.09 0.75 4.66
N TRP A 14 18.03 -0.23 5.56
CA TRP A 14 17.35 -1.49 5.29
C TRP A 14 15.84 -1.33 5.22
N PHE A 15 15.25 -0.57 6.15
CA PHE A 15 13.82 -0.24 6.15
C PHE A 15 13.40 0.37 4.81
N VAL A 16 14.08 1.42 4.36
CA VAL A 16 13.75 2.09 3.09
C VAL A 16 14.01 1.17 1.90
N THR A 17 15.13 0.42 1.89
CA THR A 17 15.46 -0.49 0.79
C THR A 17 14.41 -1.59 0.62
N ILE A 18 13.93 -2.19 1.73
CA ILE A 18 12.87 -3.20 1.67
C ILE A 18 11.60 -2.61 1.06
N HIS A 19 11.19 -1.39 1.44
CA HIS A 19 10.01 -0.74 0.85
C HIS A 19 10.18 -0.46 -0.65
N VAL A 20 11.34 0.00 -1.08
CA VAL A 20 11.64 0.18 -2.52
C VAL A 20 11.54 -1.15 -3.28
N CYS A 21 12.07 -2.23 -2.72
CA CYS A 21 11.97 -3.56 -3.34
C CYS A 21 10.50 -4.08 -3.38
N ILE A 22 9.69 -3.76 -2.36
CA ILE A 22 8.26 -4.08 -2.34
C ILE A 22 7.54 -3.35 -3.48
N GLU A 23 7.76 -2.05 -3.65
CA GLU A 23 7.17 -1.25 -4.73
C GLU A 23 7.54 -1.81 -6.12
N GLU A 24 8.80 -2.19 -6.32
CA GLU A 24 9.24 -2.82 -7.58
C GLU A 24 8.56 -4.19 -7.81
N ALA A 25 8.55 -5.04 -6.80
CA ALA A 25 7.98 -6.39 -6.91
C ALA A 25 6.46 -6.38 -7.14
N ALA A 26 5.76 -5.33 -6.69
CA ALA A 26 4.33 -5.17 -6.89
C ALA A 26 3.94 -4.75 -8.32
N ARG A 27 4.88 -4.34 -9.16
CA ARG A 27 4.64 -3.84 -10.53
C ARG A 27 3.72 -4.74 -11.36
N ASP A 28 3.97 -6.04 -11.36
CA ASP A 28 3.20 -6.98 -12.17
C ASP A 28 1.79 -7.22 -11.57
N ALA A 29 1.65 -7.15 -10.24
CA ALA A 29 0.34 -7.18 -9.59
C ALA A 29 -0.51 -5.96 -9.97
N ILE A 30 0.07 -4.75 -9.98
CA ILE A 30 -0.62 -3.52 -10.36
C ILE A 30 -1.08 -3.59 -11.83
N LYS A 31 -0.21 -4.04 -12.75
CA LYS A 31 -0.59 -4.21 -14.15
C LYS A 31 -1.73 -5.20 -14.33
N ALA A 32 -1.65 -6.35 -13.68
CA ALA A 32 -2.68 -7.39 -13.76
C ALA A 32 -3.99 -6.93 -13.13
N ALA A 33 -3.94 -6.17 -12.03
CA ALA A 33 -5.11 -5.59 -11.38
C ALA A 33 -5.80 -4.53 -12.26
N ASP A 34 -5.03 -3.66 -12.94
CA ASP A 34 -5.59 -2.72 -13.91
C ASP A 34 -6.31 -3.47 -15.05
N LEU A 35 -5.71 -4.53 -15.59
CA LEU A 35 -6.34 -5.37 -16.61
C LEU A 35 -7.63 -6.01 -16.08
N ILE A 36 -7.62 -6.59 -14.88
CA ILE A 36 -8.85 -7.13 -14.24
C ILE A 36 -9.95 -6.07 -14.17
N SER A 37 -9.61 -4.86 -13.75
CA SER A 37 -10.62 -3.78 -13.61
C SER A 37 -11.27 -3.37 -14.94
N ARG A 38 -10.62 -3.65 -16.06
CA ARG A 38 -11.07 -3.33 -17.42
C ARG A 38 -11.80 -4.46 -18.13
N LEU A 39 -11.86 -5.65 -17.52
CA LEU A 39 -12.53 -6.80 -18.12
C LEU A 39 -14.04 -6.52 -18.27
N ASP A 40 -14.58 -6.85 -19.42
CA ASP A 40 -15.98 -6.69 -19.79
C ASP A 40 -16.58 -8.02 -20.29
N SER A 41 -17.80 -7.98 -20.82
CA SER A 41 -18.51 -9.17 -21.32
C SER A 41 -17.84 -9.88 -22.52
N LYS A 42 -16.84 -9.27 -23.15
CA LYS A 42 -16.08 -9.86 -24.26
C LYS A 42 -14.88 -10.66 -23.78
N ASN A 43 -14.48 -10.49 -22.53
CA ASN A 43 -13.35 -11.18 -21.94
C ASN A 43 -13.77 -12.52 -21.37
N THR A 44 -12.83 -13.47 -21.34
CA THR A 44 -13.07 -14.82 -20.88
C THR A 44 -12.73 -14.98 -19.40
N THR A 45 -13.29 -16.03 -18.77
CA THR A 45 -12.87 -16.46 -17.42
C THR A 45 -11.38 -16.82 -17.36
N LYS A 46 -10.79 -17.17 -18.51
CA LYS A 46 -9.35 -17.42 -18.63
C LYS A 46 -8.54 -16.14 -18.44
N ASP A 47 -8.96 -15.04 -19.06
CA ASP A 47 -8.26 -13.74 -18.92
C ASP A 47 -8.23 -13.31 -17.45
N PHE A 48 -9.35 -13.47 -16.74
CA PHE A 48 -9.44 -13.19 -15.31
C PHE A 48 -8.51 -14.11 -14.48
N SER A 49 -8.54 -15.42 -14.74
CA SER A 49 -7.69 -16.43 -14.06
C SER A 49 -6.20 -16.12 -14.25
N ASP A 50 -5.78 -15.82 -15.48
CA ASP A 50 -4.36 -15.60 -15.78
C ASP A 50 -3.83 -14.32 -15.09
N ASN A 51 -4.63 -13.27 -15.03
CA ASN A 51 -4.28 -12.06 -14.27
C ASN A 51 -4.27 -12.30 -12.75
N LEU A 52 -5.20 -13.09 -12.19
CA LEU A 52 -5.14 -13.48 -10.76
C LEU A 52 -3.83 -14.21 -10.43
N LYS A 53 -3.36 -15.12 -11.28
CA LYS A 53 -2.10 -15.83 -11.09
C LYS A 53 -0.89 -14.89 -11.08
N LEU A 54 -0.90 -13.87 -11.94
CA LEU A 54 0.13 -12.83 -11.94
C LEU A 54 0.13 -12.03 -10.65
N ILE A 55 -1.05 -11.63 -10.15
CA ILE A 55 -1.18 -10.95 -8.86
C ILE A 55 -0.62 -11.84 -7.74
N ILE A 56 -1.05 -13.11 -7.66
CA ILE A 56 -0.59 -14.06 -6.65
C ILE A 56 0.95 -14.22 -6.69
N SER A 57 1.51 -14.40 -7.88
CA SER A 57 2.96 -14.57 -8.04
C SER A 57 3.73 -13.32 -7.60
N SER A 58 3.24 -12.13 -7.93
CA SER A 58 3.84 -10.85 -7.54
C SER A 58 3.73 -10.64 -6.02
N LEU A 59 2.56 -10.87 -5.42
CA LEU A 59 2.34 -10.72 -3.98
C LEU A 59 3.20 -11.69 -3.16
N ARG A 60 3.44 -12.91 -3.64
CA ARG A 60 4.39 -13.83 -2.99
C ARG A 60 5.80 -13.28 -2.94
N LYS A 61 6.26 -12.64 -4.01
CA LYS A 61 7.56 -11.94 -4.03
C LYS A 61 7.56 -10.79 -3.03
N VAL A 62 6.51 -9.99 -3.02
CA VAL A 62 6.32 -8.88 -2.06
C VAL A 62 6.38 -9.40 -0.62
N ASN A 63 5.63 -10.45 -0.29
CA ASN A 63 5.62 -11.05 1.04
C ASN A 63 6.99 -11.61 1.44
N ALA A 64 7.70 -12.27 0.51
CA ALA A 64 9.04 -12.77 0.74
C ALA A 64 10.07 -11.65 0.96
N ILE A 65 9.94 -10.52 0.26
CA ILE A 65 10.79 -9.33 0.48
C ILE A 65 10.48 -8.73 1.84
N PHE A 66 9.20 -8.57 2.17
CA PHE A 66 8.80 -7.94 3.43
C PHE A 66 9.24 -8.74 4.65
N SER A 67 9.17 -10.09 4.59
CA SER A 67 9.62 -10.96 5.67
C SER A 67 11.11 -10.81 6.00
N ARG A 68 11.89 -10.18 5.13
CA ARG A 68 13.32 -9.88 5.34
C ARG A 68 13.56 -8.63 6.17
N MET A 69 12.51 -7.87 6.51
CA MET A 69 12.65 -6.64 7.31
C MET A 69 13.51 -6.85 8.58
N PRO A 70 13.27 -7.89 9.41
CA PRO A 70 14.03 -8.11 10.63
C PRO A 70 15.50 -8.51 10.44
N GLU A 71 15.94 -8.82 9.21
CA GLU A 71 17.33 -9.21 8.95
C GLU A 71 18.34 -8.13 9.34
N LYS A 72 17.98 -6.84 9.13
CA LYS A 72 18.88 -5.70 9.40
C LYS A 72 18.16 -4.46 9.94
N CYS A 73 16.86 -4.52 10.20
CA CYS A 73 16.11 -3.47 10.84
C CYS A 73 15.66 -3.98 12.21
N ASP A 74 16.35 -3.57 13.26
CA ASP A 74 15.99 -3.90 14.63
C ASP A 74 14.72 -3.12 15.02
N PRO A 75 13.65 -3.79 15.50
CA PRO A 75 12.40 -3.12 15.84
C PRO A 75 12.54 -2.04 16.91
N TYR A 76 13.40 -2.23 17.89
CA TYR A 76 13.66 -1.26 18.95
C TYR A 76 14.36 -0.02 18.40
N VAL A 77 15.42 -0.22 17.60
CA VAL A 77 16.16 0.89 16.96
C VAL A 77 15.23 1.66 16.02
N TYR A 78 14.47 0.95 15.18
CA TYR A 78 13.51 1.58 14.28
C TYR A 78 12.49 2.41 15.07
N TYR A 79 11.81 1.81 16.05
CA TYR A 79 10.71 2.45 16.77
C TYR A 79 11.16 3.67 17.58
N HIS A 80 12.31 3.57 18.28
CA HIS A 80 12.77 4.61 19.18
C HIS A 80 13.70 5.65 18.56
N ARG A 81 14.34 5.34 17.44
CA ARG A 81 15.35 6.23 16.85
C ARG A 81 15.00 6.70 15.44
N VAL A 82 14.48 5.84 14.57
CA VAL A 82 14.14 6.21 13.18
C VAL A 82 12.73 6.79 13.10
N ARG A 83 11.74 6.09 13.65
CA ARG A 83 10.33 6.47 13.58
C ARG A 83 10.02 7.89 14.08
N PRO A 84 10.63 8.44 15.14
CA PRO A 84 10.36 9.81 15.57
C PRO A 84 10.58 10.87 14.50
N PHE A 85 11.50 10.65 13.56
CA PHE A 85 11.78 11.59 12.46
C PHE A 85 10.73 11.54 11.34
N ILE A 86 10.06 10.39 11.19
CA ILE A 86 9.05 10.18 10.13
C ILE A 86 7.61 10.21 10.65
N PHE A 87 7.40 10.42 11.96
CA PHE A 87 6.07 10.34 12.59
C PHE A 87 5.13 11.50 12.18
N GLY A 88 5.69 12.66 11.80
CA GLY A 88 4.93 13.86 11.47
C GLY A 88 4.55 14.69 12.69
N THR A 89 3.73 15.71 12.45
CA THR A 89 3.31 16.68 13.47
C THR A 89 1.85 16.56 13.88
N LYS A 90 1.00 15.94 13.05
CA LYS A 90 -0.41 15.73 13.36
C LYS A 90 -0.56 14.61 14.38
N ASP A 91 -1.30 14.91 15.45
CA ASP A 91 -1.51 14.00 16.60
C ASP A 91 -0.21 13.55 17.30
N ASN A 92 0.86 14.33 17.15
CA ASN A 92 2.12 14.09 17.82
C ASN A 92 2.09 14.73 19.23
N PRO A 93 2.22 13.94 20.32
CA PRO A 93 2.15 14.46 21.67
C PRO A 93 3.27 15.44 22.02
N ASP A 94 4.43 15.33 21.35
CA ASP A 94 5.59 16.21 21.58
C ASP A 94 5.49 17.52 20.78
N LEU A 95 4.67 17.55 19.73
CA LEU A 95 4.51 18.68 18.82
C LEU A 95 3.06 19.22 18.80
N LYS A 96 2.45 19.35 19.96
CA LYS A 96 1.04 19.79 20.12
C LYS A 96 0.72 21.12 19.46
N LYS A 97 1.71 21.98 19.26
CA LYS A 97 1.57 23.30 18.62
C LYS A 97 1.82 23.26 17.11
N GLY A 98 2.11 22.09 16.53
CA GLY A 98 2.53 21.96 15.14
C GLY A 98 3.91 22.52 14.87
N LEU A 99 4.29 22.59 13.60
CA LEU A 99 5.54 23.22 13.15
C LEU A 99 5.23 24.45 12.30
N ILE A 100 5.98 25.53 12.53
CA ILE A 100 5.94 26.74 11.71
C ILE A 100 7.08 26.65 10.70
N TYR A 101 6.74 26.68 9.42
CA TYR A 101 7.69 26.77 8.32
C TYR A 101 7.84 28.24 7.97
N GLU A 102 9.01 28.82 8.25
CA GLU A 102 9.29 30.23 8.00
C GLU A 102 9.04 30.61 6.53
N ASN A 103 8.34 31.71 6.31
CA ASN A 103 7.95 32.21 4.99
C ASN A 103 7.06 31.27 4.17
N GLN A 104 6.51 30.23 4.79
CA GLN A 104 5.54 29.32 4.19
C GLN A 104 4.24 29.32 5.01
N TYR A 105 3.12 28.95 4.39
CA TYR A 105 1.81 28.82 5.04
C TYR A 105 1.41 30.05 5.87
N ASN A 106 1.84 31.27 5.46
CA ASN A 106 1.64 32.52 6.19
C ASN A 106 2.17 32.48 7.65
N ASN A 107 3.25 31.74 7.88
CA ASN A 107 3.83 31.48 9.21
C ASN A 107 2.84 30.87 10.22
N LYS A 108 1.83 30.14 9.74
CA LYS A 108 0.88 29.41 10.61
C LYS A 108 1.38 28.01 10.91
N PRO A 109 1.11 27.50 12.13
CA PRO A 109 1.45 26.10 12.48
C PRO A 109 0.81 25.10 11.52
N GLN A 110 1.57 24.12 11.11
CA GLN A 110 1.14 23.03 10.23
C GLN A 110 1.10 21.71 10.99
N PHE A 111 0.13 20.88 10.62
CA PHE A 111 -0.11 19.56 11.19
C PHE A 111 -0.18 18.54 10.06
N PHE A 112 0.96 17.93 9.76
CA PHE A 112 1.06 16.94 8.71
C PHE A 112 1.21 15.52 9.29
N ARG A 113 0.61 14.54 8.64
CA ARG A 113 0.94 13.14 8.89
C ARG A 113 2.37 12.88 8.46
N GLY A 114 3.03 12.02 9.18
CA GLY A 114 4.33 11.53 8.78
C GLY A 114 4.26 10.50 7.67
N GLU A 115 5.42 10.10 7.20
CA GLU A 115 5.57 9.07 6.20
C GLU A 115 5.17 7.70 6.77
N THR A 116 4.39 6.95 6.00
CA THR A 116 3.90 5.63 6.40
C THR A 116 3.60 4.76 5.18
N GLY A 117 3.75 3.44 5.32
CA GLY A 117 3.35 2.47 4.30
C GLY A 117 1.87 2.57 3.90
N ALA A 118 1.01 3.13 4.75
CA ALA A 118 -0.38 3.39 4.42
C ALA A 118 -0.58 4.45 3.31
N GLN A 119 0.47 5.20 2.95
CA GLN A 119 0.48 6.13 1.82
C GLN A 119 0.88 5.46 0.50
N SER A 120 1.28 4.17 0.52
CA SER A 120 1.47 3.38 -0.70
C SER A 120 0.14 3.11 -1.37
N SER A 121 0.12 3.24 -2.69
CA SER A 121 -1.07 2.99 -3.51
C SER A 121 -1.30 1.51 -3.84
N ILE A 122 -0.35 0.61 -3.55
CA ILE A 122 -0.41 -0.80 -3.94
C ILE A 122 -1.66 -1.47 -3.39
N MET A 123 -1.82 -1.49 -2.07
CA MET A 123 -2.93 -2.22 -1.44
C MET A 123 -4.30 -1.62 -1.78
N PRO A 124 -4.54 -0.29 -1.70
CA PRO A 124 -5.82 0.27 -2.10
C PRO A 124 -6.14 0.05 -3.58
N PHE A 125 -5.14 0.03 -4.46
CA PHE A 125 -5.35 -0.26 -5.87
C PHE A 125 -5.78 -1.72 -6.10
N LEU A 126 -5.13 -2.67 -5.43
CA LEU A 126 -5.50 -4.09 -5.47
C LEU A 126 -6.89 -4.33 -4.88
N ASP A 127 -7.21 -3.70 -3.74
CA ASP A 127 -8.53 -3.79 -3.13
C ASP A 127 -9.62 -3.30 -4.11
N GLY A 128 -9.42 -2.13 -4.71
CA GLY A 128 -10.35 -1.58 -5.68
C GLY A 128 -10.56 -2.48 -6.89
N ALA A 129 -9.46 -2.97 -7.50
CA ALA A 129 -9.52 -3.83 -8.68
C ALA A 129 -10.18 -5.19 -8.40
N LEU A 130 -9.95 -5.76 -7.21
CA LEU A 130 -10.50 -7.05 -6.79
C LEU A 130 -11.89 -6.94 -6.16
N GLY A 131 -12.42 -5.73 -5.98
CA GLY A 131 -13.72 -5.50 -5.36
C GLY A 131 -13.74 -5.83 -3.86
N ILE A 132 -12.62 -5.62 -3.16
CA ILE A 132 -12.52 -5.81 -1.72
C ILE A 132 -13.02 -4.54 -1.03
N TYR A 133 -14.03 -4.67 -0.19
CA TYR A 133 -14.60 -3.57 0.57
C TYR A 133 -14.34 -3.77 2.06
N HIS A 134 -13.94 -2.70 2.72
CA HIS A 134 -13.70 -2.67 4.16
C HIS A 134 -14.88 -2.01 4.86
N THR A 135 -15.13 -2.43 6.11
CA THR A 135 -16.11 -1.78 6.99
C THR A 135 -15.70 -0.35 7.30
N GLU A 136 -16.68 0.52 7.47
CA GLU A 136 -16.45 1.90 7.92
C GLU A 136 -16.12 1.89 9.42
N ASP A 137 -14.83 2.11 9.72
CA ASP A 137 -14.29 2.21 11.08
C ASP A 137 -13.18 3.28 11.16
N HIS A 138 -12.58 3.46 12.31
CA HIS A 138 -11.50 4.43 12.52
C HIS A 138 -10.29 4.16 11.60
N LEU A 139 -9.98 2.89 11.34
CA LEU A 139 -8.89 2.52 10.44
C LEU A 139 -9.22 2.94 9.01
N ARG A 140 -10.46 2.74 8.56
CA ARG A 140 -10.91 3.17 7.23
C ARG A 140 -10.80 4.69 7.06
N HIS A 141 -11.21 5.46 8.07
CA HIS A 141 -11.06 6.92 8.04
C HIS A 141 -9.59 7.33 7.93
N TYR A 142 -8.71 6.70 8.71
CA TYR A 142 -7.27 6.95 8.62
C TYR A 142 -6.71 6.60 7.23
N LEU A 143 -7.05 5.44 6.67
CA LEU A 143 -6.60 5.03 5.34
C LEU A 143 -7.11 5.97 4.23
N ASN A 144 -8.32 6.49 4.36
CA ASN A 144 -8.85 7.49 3.44
C ASN A 144 -8.09 8.81 3.55
N GLU A 145 -7.74 9.26 4.77
CA GLU A 145 -6.88 10.42 4.98
C GLU A 145 -5.50 10.22 4.31
N MET A 146 -4.93 9.01 4.38
CA MET A 146 -3.64 8.71 3.75
C MET A 146 -3.66 8.85 2.24
N ARG A 147 -4.83 8.71 1.58
CA ARG A 147 -4.97 8.96 0.14
C ARG A 147 -4.66 10.41 -0.25
N ASP A 148 -4.85 11.37 0.65
CA ASP A 148 -4.55 12.78 0.39
C ASP A 148 -3.03 13.07 0.33
N TYR A 149 -2.23 12.17 0.89
CA TYR A 149 -0.75 12.21 0.85
C TYR A 149 -0.15 11.43 -0.32
N MET A 150 -0.97 10.69 -1.08
CA MET A 150 -0.52 9.99 -2.28
C MET A 150 -0.32 10.97 -3.44
N PRO A 151 0.57 10.65 -4.41
CA PRO A 151 0.62 11.40 -5.65
C PRO A 151 -0.78 11.47 -6.31
N PRO A 152 -1.21 12.64 -6.82
CA PRO A 152 -2.58 12.82 -7.34
C PRO A 152 -2.97 11.79 -8.40
N GLN A 153 -2.02 11.37 -9.24
CA GLN A 153 -2.25 10.35 -10.27
C GLN A 153 -2.50 8.96 -9.68
N HIS A 154 -1.81 8.60 -8.59
CA HIS A 154 -2.04 7.34 -7.90
C HIS A 154 -3.44 7.29 -7.28
N ARG A 155 -3.84 8.34 -6.56
CA ARG A 155 -5.19 8.47 -6.00
C ARG A 155 -6.25 8.33 -7.09
N ARG A 156 -6.11 9.06 -8.20
CA ARG A 156 -7.04 8.96 -9.34
C ARG A 156 -7.09 7.55 -9.92
N SER A 157 -5.97 6.85 -9.99
CA SER A 157 -5.93 5.47 -10.47
C SER A 157 -6.70 4.52 -9.57
N ILE A 158 -6.60 4.69 -8.24
CA ILE A 158 -7.39 3.91 -7.26
C ILE A 158 -8.89 4.15 -7.47
N GLU A 159 -9.31 5.41 -7.57
CA GLU A 159 -10.71 5.77 -7.81
C GLU A 159 -11.25 5.16 -9.12
N LEU A 160 -10.43 5.14 -10.17
CA LEU A 160 -10.82 4.54 -11.46
C LEU A 160 -10.98 3.03 -11.38
N VAL A 161 -10.09 2.30 -10.70
CA VAL A 161 -10.25 0.85 -10.59
C VAL A 161 -11.43 0.46 -9.68
N GLU A 162 -11.68 1.22 -8.61
CA GLU A 162 -12.85 1.05 -7.75
C GLU A 162 -14.16 1.18 -8.53
N GLN A 163 -14.25 2.16 -9.45
CA GLN A 163 -15.44 2.40 -10.27
C GLN A 163 -15.65 1.35 -11.38
N ARG A 164 -14.57 0.77 -11.92
CA ARG A 164 -14.62 -0.13 -13.07
C ARG A 164 -14.73 -1.60 -12.67
N SER A 165 -14.32 -1.96 -11.45
CA SER A 165 -14.17 -3.35 -11.08
C SER A 165 -15.45 -4.18 -11.21
N ASN A 166 -15.35 -5.23 -12.00
CA ASN A 166 -16.35 -6.28 -12.18
C ASN A 166 -15.91 -7.62 -11.59
N ALA A 167 -14.89 -7.65 -10.75
CA ALA A 167 -14.26 -8.85 -10.24
C ALA A 167 -15.26 -9.84 -9.61
N LYS A 168 -16.21 -9.34 -8.82
CA LYS A 168 -17.24 -10.18 -8.17
C LYS A 168 -18.10 -10.94 -9.17
N LYS A 169 -18.40 -10.38 -10.33
CA LYS A 169 -19.16 -11.04 -11.37
C LYS A 169 -18.42 -12.28 -11.89
N TYR A 170 -17.14 -12.14 -12.24
CA TYR A 170 -16.32 -13.26 -12.72
C TYR A 170 -16.14 -14.36 -11.69
N ILE A 171 -15.99 -14.01 -10.41
CA ILE A 171 -15.81 -14.98 -9.33
C ILE A 171 -17.02 -15.91 -9.18
N GLN A 172 -18.23 -15.39 -9.38
CA GLN A 172 -19.46 -16.16 -9.26
C GLN A 172 -19.67 -17.17 -10.40
N GLU A 173 -18.99 -16.98 -11.53
CA GLU A 173 -19.15 -17.83 -12.72
C GLU A 173 -18.47 -19.20 -12.62
N SER A 174 -17.48 -19.37 -11.72
CA SER A 174 -16.70 -20.62 -11.67
C SER A 174 -16.07 -20.90 -10.31
N LYS A 175 -16.26 -22.11 -9.79
CA LYS A 175 -15.59 -22.59 -8.56
C LYS A 175 -14.06 -22.48 -8.63
N LYS A 176 -13.48 -22.67 -9.82
CA LYS A 176 -12.05 -22.53 -10.05
C LYS A 176 -11.60 -21.07 -9.82
N LEU A 177 -12.33 -20.10 -10.38
CA LEU A 177 -12.03 -18.68 -10.17
C LEU A 177 -12.18 -18.27 -8.71
N THR A 178 -13.20 -18.77 -8.02
CA THR A 178 -13.38 -18.57 -6.59
C THR A 178 -12.14 -19.07 -5.80
N SER A 179 -11.62 -20.26 -6.16
CA SER A 179 -10.42 -20.81 -5.50
C SER A 179 -9.17 -19.96 -5.75
N GLU A 180 -8.95 -19.50 -6.99
CA GLU A 180 -7.82 -18.64 -7.35
C GLU A 180 -7.94 -17.26 -6.69
N TYR A 181 -9.13 -16.69 -6.66
CA TYR A 181 -9.40 -15.43 -5.97
C TYR A 181 -9.12 -15.53 -4.47
N ASN A 182 -9.58 -16.59 -3.81
CA ASN A 182 -9.32 -16.80 -2.39
C ASN A 182 -7.81 -16.94 -2.10
N LYS A 183 -7.03 -17.55 -2.99
CA LYS A 183 -5.55 -17.55 -2.88
C LYS A 183 -4.97 -16.14 -2.98
N CYS A 184 -5.52 -15.31 -3.87
CA CYS A 184 -5.10 -13.92 -3.99
C CYS A 184 -5.40 -13.13 -2.71
N LEU A 185 -6.60 -13.30 -2.14
CA LEU A 185 -6.97 -12.69 -0.86
C LEU A 185 -6.05 -13.14 0.28
N GLU A 186 -5.63 -14.41 0.29
CA GLU A 186 -4.71 -14.92 1.31
C GLU A 186 -3.34 -14.25 1.22
N GLU A 187 -2.79 -14.02 0.04
CA GLU A 187 -1.52 -13.28 -0.12
C GLU A 187 -1.64 -11.83 0.36
N ILE A 188 -2.78 -11.17 0.11
CA ILE A 188 -3.08 -9.83 0.63
C ILE A 188 -3.18 -9.87 2.17
N ARG A 189 -3.83 -10.89 2.73
CA ARG A 189 -3.94 -11.07 4.18
C ARG A 189 -2.58 -11.28 4.84
N ILE A 190 -1.71 -12.09 4.22
CA ILE A 190 -0.34 -12.31 4.69
C ILE A 190 0.41 -10.99 4.74
N PHE A 191 0.37 -10.19 3.67
CA PHE A 191 1.01 -8.87 3.64
C PHE A 191 0.55 -7.99 4.80
N ARG A 192 -0.77 -7.89 5.00
CA ARG A 192 -1.35 -7.07 6.08
C ARG A 192 -1.01 -7.56 7.49
N ALA A 193 -0.81 -8.86 7.65
CA ALA A 193 -0.44 -9.44 8.93
C ALA A 193 1.06 -9.22 9.27
N GLN A 194 1.90 -9.03 8.26
CA GLN A 194 3.33 -8.72 8.44
C GLN A 194 3.57 -7.23 8.74
N HIS A 195 2.69 -6.37 8.25
CA HIS A 195 2.77 -4.91 8.41
C HIS A 195 2.24 -4.46 9.75
#